data_35996bfc0e71b64b7a51c756c614591f
#
_entry.id   35996bfc0e71b64b7a51c756c614591f
#
_cell.length_a   1.000
_cell.length_b   1.000
_cell.length_c   1.000
_cell.angle_alpha   90.00
_cell.angle_beta   90.00
_cell.angle_gamma   90.00
#
_symmetry.space_group_name_H-M   'P 1'
#
loop_
_entity.id
_entity.type
_entity.pdbx_description
1 polymer ?
#
loop_
_entity_poly.entity_id
_entity_poly.type
_entity_poly.pdbx_seq_one_letter_code
_entity_poly.pdbx_strand_id
1 'polypeptide(L)'
;MGYYSTVLVKCDDTAYTRIKEVFDKYKNEYPTQINKDVENDLWVLYWENVNYWEDYYQEVYDEITNIVHENKGRLKMAVIREDFSGFREMATDYGIDLGIKIVLGNVYSVFRRRYVKFI
;
A
#
# COMPACT_ATOMS: atom_id res chain seq x y z
N MET A 1 1.18 14.26 -18.93
CA MET A 1 2.28 13.62 -18.26
C MET A 1 1.81 13.02 -16.94
N GLY A 2 1.97 11.73 -16.77
CA GLY A 2 1.58 11.06 -15.55
C GLY A 2 2.68 11.10 -14.50
N TYR A 3 2.27 11.15 -13.24
CA TYR A 3 3.19 10.96 -12.13
C TYR A 3 3.09 9.52 -11.67
N TYR A 4 4.25 8.93 -11.40
CA TYR A 4 4.29 7.60 -10.81
C TYR A 4 4.14 7.71 -9.30
N SER A 5 3.54 6.69 -8.73
CA SER A 5 3.37 6.60 -7.29
C SER A 5 3.87 5.26 -6.79
N THR A 6 4.23 5.23 -5.53
CA THR A 6 4.50 4.00 -4.80
C THR A 6 3.35 3.79 -3.83
N VAL A 7 2.81 2.58 -3.81
CA VAL A 7 1.71 2.23 -2.92
C VAL A 7 2.17 1.16 -1.94
N LEU A 8 1.97 1.42 -0.66
CA LEU A 8 2.32 0.51 0.42
C LEU A 8 1.05 0.16 1.19
N VAL A 9 0.86 -1.13 1.45
CA VAL A 9 -0.26 -1.60 2.26
C VAL A 9 0.28 -2.60 3.28
N LYS A 10 -0.06 -2.41 4.55
CA LYS A 10 0.10 -3.44 5.57
C LYS A 10 -1.28 -3.83 6.07
N CYS A 11 -1.51 -5.14 6.17
CA CYS A 11 -2.83 -5.62 6.57
C CYS A 11 -2.74 -6.99 7.24
N ASP A 12 -3.76 -7.31 8.02
CA ASP A 12 -3.88 -8.62 8.65
C ASP A 12 -4.38 -9.68 7.65
N ASP A 13 -4.50 -10.91 8.11
CA ASP A 13 -4.95 -12.02 7.26
C ASP A 13 -6.35 -11.79 6.70
N THR A 14 -7.24 -11.21 7.48
CA THR A 14 -8.62 -10.95 7.07
C THR A 14 -8.67 -10.00 5.87
N ALA A 15 -7.98 -8.87 5.99
CA ALA A 15 -7.92 -7.90 4.90
C ALA A 15 -7.12 -8.45 3.71
N TYR A 16 -6.01 -9.13 3.98
CA TYR A 16 -5.18 -9.71 2.93
C TYR A 16 -5.97 -10.69 2.05
N THR A 17 -6.74 -11.57 2.67
CA THR A 17 -7.54 -12.55 1.93
C THR A 17 -8.47 -11.88 0.93
N ARG A 18 -9.13 -10.82 1.35
CA ARG A 18 -10.04 -10.07 0.48
C ARG A 18 -9.30 -9.39 -0.68
N ILE A 19 -8.17 -8.75 -0.38
CA ILE A 19 -7.39 -8.06 -1.41
C ILE A 19 -6.80 -9.07 -2.40
N LYS A 20 -6.31 -10.19 -1.88
CA LYS A 20 -5.73 -11.26 -2.70
C LYS A 20 -6.74 -11.83 -3.70
N GLU A 21 -7.97 -12.04 -3.28
CA GLU A 21 -9.01 -12.52 -4.18
C GLU A 21 -9.20 -11.58 -5.37
N VAL A 22 -9.10 -10.28 -5.13
CA VAL A 22 -9.26 -9.29 -6.18
C VAL A 22 -8.08 -9.34 -7.16
N PHE A 23 -6.85 -9.25 -6.66
CA PHE A 23 -5.72 -9.23 -7.60
C PHE A 23 -5.45 -10.59 -8.25
N ASP A 24 -5.91 -11.69 -7.65
CA ASP A 24 -5.88 -13.00 -8.30
C ASP A 24 -6.84 -13.04 -9.48
N LYS A 25 -7.98 -12.36 -9.36
CA LYS A 25 -8.97 -12.25 -10.43
C LYS A 25 -8.53 -11.28 -11.51
N TYR A 26 -7.97 -10.16 -11.12
CA TYR A 26 -7.51 -9.10 -12.01
C TYR A 26 -5.99 -9.12 -12.07
N LYS A 27 -5.45 -10.00 -12.90
CA LYS A 27 -4.01 -10.30 -12.94
C LYS A 27 -3.11 -9.11 -13.19
N ASN A 28 -3.61 -8.09 -13.87
CA ASN A 28 -2.88 -6.85 -14.14
C ASN A 28 -2.74 -5.94 -12.91
N GLU A 29 -3.37 -6.31 -11.81
CA GLU A 29 -3.33 -5.53 -10.58
C GLU A 29 -2.47 -6.15 -9.47
N TYR A 30 -1.64 -7.14 -9.82
CA TYR A 30 -0.74 -7.75 -8.86
C TYR A 30 0.24 -6.75 -8.28
N PRO A 31 0.52 -6.85 -6.97
CA PRO A 31 1.58 -6.04 -6.38
C PRO A 31 2.96 -6.42 -6.93
N THR A 32 3.87 -5.47 -6.92
CA THR A 32 5.27 -5.71 -7.30
C THR A 32 5.93 -6.68 -6.34
N GLN A 33 5.61 -6.57 -5.05
CA GLN A 33 6.12 -7.47 -4.02
C GLN A 33 5.05 -7.73 -2.97
N ILE A 34 5.10 -8.94 -2.41
CA ILE A 34 4.29 -9.36 -1.29
C ILE A 34 5.26 -9.92 -0.25
N ASN A 35 5.26 -9.35 0.94
CA ASN A 35 6.13 -9.77 2.02
C ASN A 35 5.32 -9.96 3.30
N LYS A 36 5.95 -10.56 4.30
CA LYS A 36 5.34 -10.73 5.62
C LYS A 36 6.19 -10.00 6.67
N ASP A 37 5.55 -9.11 7.40
CA ASP A 37 6.15 -8.51 8.59
C ASP A 37 5.89 -9.46 9.76
N VAL A 38 6.86 -10.30 10.04
CA VAL A 38 6.72 -11.38 11.03
C VAL A 38 6.54 -10.82 12.44
N GLU A 39 7.22 -9.73 12.75
CA GLU A 39 7.13 -9.12 14.09
C GLU A 39 5.74 -8.63 14.42
N ASN A 40 5.07 -8.02 13.45
CA ASN A 40 3.76 -7.43 13.64
C ASN A 40 2.63 -8.31 13.10
N ASP A 41 2.97 -9.46 12.52
CA ASP A 41 2.02 -10.40 11.92
C ASP A 41 1.11 -9.72 10.90
N LEU A 42 1.72 -8.96 10.01
CA LEU A 42 1.01 -8.25 8.96
C LEU A 42 1.57 -8.61 7.59
N TRP A 43 0.70 -8.71 6.60
CA TRP A 43 1.11 -8.79 5.21
C TRP A 43 1.52 -7.42 4.72
N VAL A 44 2.54 -7.39 3.86
CA VAL A 44 3.06 -6.16 3.28
C VAL A 44 2.94 -6.26 1.77
N LEU A 45 2.14 -5.37 1.19
CA LEU A 45 1.92 -5.30 -0.25
C LEU A 45 2.56 -4.02 -0.76
N TYR A 46 3.28 -4.13 -1.86
CA TYR A 46 4.01 -3.02 -2.42
C TYR A 46 3.80 -2.97 -3.93
N TRP A 47 3.33 -1.80 -4.40
CA TRP A 47 3.22 -1.52 -5.84
C TRP A 47 4.19 -0.40 -6.18
N GLU A 48 5.13 -0.69 -7.06
CA GLU A 48 6.15 0.27 -7.46
C GLU A 48 5.81 0.90 -8.81
N ASN A 49 6.02 2.20 -8.92
CA ASN A 49 5.86 2.94 -10.18
C ASN A 49 4.49 2.75 -10.81
N VAL A 50 3.45 2.83 -10.00
CA VAL A 50 2.08 2.77 -10.50
C VAL A 50 1.65 4.15 -10.98
N ASN A 51 1.10 4.19 -12.18
CA ASN A 51 0.59 5.39 -12.79
C ASN A 51 -0.94 5.37 -12.69
N TYR A 52 -1.54 6.46 -12.21
CA TYR A 52 -2.99 6.54 -12.04
C TYR A 52 -3.54 5.38 -11.22
N TRP A 53 -3.07 5.27 -9.99
CA TRP A 53 -3.42 4.18 -9.07
C TRP A 53 -4.92 3.90 -9.00
N GLU A 54 -5.75 4.94 -8.81
CA GLU A 54 -7.19 4.79 -8.66
C GLU A 54 -7.86 4.32 -9.95
N ASP A 55 -7.23 4.53 -11.11
CA ASP A 55 -7.82 4.19 -12.40
C ASP A 55 -7.38 2.81 -12.89
N TYR A 56 -6.09 2.55 -12.88
CA TYR A 56 -5.56 1.30 -13.44
C TYR A 56 -5.57 0.14 -12.46
N TYR A 57 -5.66 0.44 -11.18
CA TYR A 57 -5.74 -0.57 -10.12
C TYR A 57 -7.06 -0.43 -9.38
N GLN A 58 -8.09 -0.06 -10.12
CA GLN A 58 -9.39 0.31 -9.57
C GLN A 58 -10.00 -0.77 -8.69
N GLU A 59 -9.93 -2.02 -9.12
CA GLU A 59 -10.59 -3.12 -8.39
C GLU A 59 -9.94 -3.36 -7.03
N VAL A 60 -8.61 -3.33 -6.99
CA VAL A 60 -7.87 -3.46 -5.73
C VAL A 60 -8.10 -2.22 -4.86
N TYR A 61 -8.05 -1.04 -5.45
CA TYR A 61 -8.30 0.21 -4.74
C TYR A 61 -9.70 0.22 -4.10
N ASP A 62 -10.69 -0.18 -4.87
CA ASP A 62 -12.08 -0.23 -4.39
C ASP A 62 -12.22 -1.22 -3.23
N GLU A 63 -11.57 -2.37 -3.30
CA GLU A 63 -11.63 -3.35 -2.22
C GLU A 63 -10.94 -2.85 -0.95
N ILE A 64 -9.80 -2.17 -1.09
CA ILE A 64 -9.13 -1.54 0.05
C ILE A 64 -10.06 -0.49 0.68
N THR A 65 -10.69 0.32 -0.13
CA THR A 65 -11.65 1.33 0.32
C THR A 65 -12.82 0.68 1.07
N ASN A 66 -13.34 -0.42 0.53
CA ASN A 66 -14.44 -1.16 1.16
C ASN A 66 -14.03 -1.72 2.52
N ILE A 67 -12.83 -2.28 2.64
CA ILE A 67 -12.31 -2.78 3.91
C ILE A 67 -12.25 -1.67 4.95
N VAL A 68 -11.73 -0.52 4.55
CA VAL A 68 -11.64 0.64 5.44
C VAL A 68 -13.02 1.12 5.85
N HIS A 69 -13.93 1.22 4.90
CA HIS A 69 -15.29 1.69 5.14
C HIS A 69 -16.07 0.75 6.05
N GLU A 70 -15.94 -0.54 5.85
CA GLU A 70 -16.58 -1.57 6.65
C GLU A 70 -15.88 -1.80 7.99
N ASN A 71 -14.67 -1.32 8.13
CA ASN A 71 -13.82 -1.54 9.30
C ASN A 71 -13.64 -3.04 9.61
N LYS A 72 -13.38 -3.82 8.56
CA LYS A 72 -13.20 -5.28 8.67
C LYS A 72 -11.77 -5.69 8.37
N GLY A 73 -11.00 -5.87 9.41
CA GLY A 73 -9.59 -6.20 9.34
C GLY A 73 -8.73 -4.99 9.65
N ARG A 74 -7.48 -5.26 10.00
CA ARG A 74 -6.49 -4.20 10.24
C ARG A 74 -5.78 -3.91 8.93
N LEU A 75 -5.79 -2.66 8.54
CA LEU A 75 -5.18 -2.24 7.28
C LEU A 75 -4.73 -0.79 7.36
N LYS A 76 -3.59 -0.52 6.76
CA LYS A 76 -3.14 0.85 6.49
C LYS A 76 -2.48 0.89 5.12
N MET A 77 -2.89 1.87 4.33
CA MET A 77 -2.35 2.11 2.99
C MET A 77 -1.77 3.51 2.91
N ALA A 78 -0.67 3.64 2.19
CA ALA A 78 -0.10 4.93 1.85
C ALA A 78 0.22 4.99 0.37
N VAL A 79 -0.09 6.11 -0.24
CA VAL A 79 0.28 6.43 -1.63
C VAL A 79 1.28 7.56 -1.57
N ILE A 80 2.48 7.33 -2.10
CA ILE A 80 3.58 8.27 -2.10
C ILE A 80 3.89 8.64 -3.54
N ARG A 81 3.76 9.92 -3.88
CA ARG A 81 4.06 10.38 -5.22
C ARG A 81 5.57 10.44 -5.47
N GLU A 82 5.96 10.21 -6.70
CA GLU A 82 7.34 10.21 -7.16
C GLU A 82 8.10 11.47 -6.77
N ASP A 83 7.47 12.62 -6.90
CA ASP A 83 8.06 13.92 -6.59
C ASP A 83 7.93 14.32 -5.12
N PHE A 84 7.38 13.41 -4.30
CA PHE A 84 7.10 13.64 -2.89
C PHE A 84 6.15 14.83 -2.62
N SER A 85 5.48 15.33 -3.66
CA SER A 85 4.52 16.41 -3.53
C SER A 85 3.21 15.99 -2.90
N GLY A 86 2.93 14.67 -2.87
CA GLY A 86 1.72 14.12 -2.33
C GLY A 86 1.98 12.88 -1.50
N PHE A 87 1.29 12.83 -0.38
CA PHE A 87 1.29 11.68 0.51
C PHE A 87 -0.12 11.51 1.01
N ARG A 88 -0.67 10.33 0.82
CA ARG A 88 -2.06 10.07 1.19
C ARG A 88 -2.15 8.74 1.91
N GLU A 89 -2.87 8.74 3.02
CA GLU A 89 -3.09 7.54 3.83
C GLU A 89 -4.56 7.19 3.94
N MET A 90 -4.84 5.90 4.09
CA MET A 90 -6.16 5.38 4.37
C MET A 90 -5.98 4.15 5.26
N ALA A 91 -6.75 4.05 6.34
CA ALA A 91 -6.56 2.96 7.29
C ALA A 91 -7.82 2.63 8.07
N THR A 92 -7.91 1.36 8.51
CA THR A 92 -8.78 0.99 9.61
C THR A 92 -8.06 1.21 10.94
N ASP A 93 -6.73 1.12 10.92
CA ASP A 93 -5.88 1.30 12.10
C ASP A 93 -4.67 2.17 11.73
N TYR A 94 -4.75 3.45 12.03
CA TYR A 94 -3.67 4.41 11.75
C TYR A 94 -2.43 4.16 12.60
N GLY A 95 -2.52 3.30 13.62
CA GLY A 95 -1.37 2.92 14.45
C GLY A 95 -0.42 1.93 13.77
N ILE A 96 -0.80 1.35 12.64
CA ILE A 96 0.10 0.48 11.89
C ILE A 96 1.28 1.30 11.37
N ASP A 97 2.50 0.84 11.64
CA ASP A 97 3.71 1.50 11.16
C ASP A 97 4.07 0.98 9.77
N LEU A 98 3.93 1.84 8.76
CA LEU A 98 4.32 1.53 7.39
C LEU A 98 5.81 1.72 7.13
N GLY A 99 6.55 2.22 8.12
CA GLY A 99 7.96 2.52 7.94
C GLY A 99 8.20 3.73 7.07
N ILE A 100 7.27 4.68 7.06
CA ILE A 100 7.38 5.92 6.30
C ILE A 100 7.71 7.05 7.24
N LYS A 101 8.65 7.91 6.82
CA LYS A 101 9.10 9.03 7.64
C LYS A 101 9.18 10.29 6.78
N ILE A 102 8.70 11.40 7.31
CA ILE A 102 8.77 12.70 6.66
C ILE A 102 9.82 13.54 7.36
N VAL A 103 10.82 13.99 6.60
CA VAL A 103 11.91 14.82 7.12
C VAL A 103 12.14 15.97 6.15
N LEU A 104 12.06 17.20 6.66
CA LEU A 104 12.30 18.40 5.86
C LEU A 104 11.48 18.44 4.57
N GLY A 105 10.22 18.02 4.64
CA GLY A 105 9.33 18.03 3.49
C GLY A 105 9.48 16.85 2.53
N ASN A 106 10.45 15.98 2.77
CA ASN A 106 10.65 14.79 1.94
C ASN A 106 10.10 13.56 2.66
N VAL A 107 9.57 12.63 1.88
CA VAL A 107 9.04 11.37 2.40
C VAL A 107 10.10 10.28 2.23
N TYR A 108 10.45 9.65 3.32
CA TYR A 108 11.38 8.52 3.33
C TYR A 108 10.64 7.28 3.80
N SER A 109 11.04 6.12 3.29
CA SER A 109 10.47 4.85 3.71
C SER A 109 11.54 3.96 4.30
N VAL A 110 11.38 3.58 5.57
CA VAL A 110 12.21 2.59 6.23
C VAL A 110 11.98 1.21 5.60
N PHE A 111 10.79 0.97 5.11
CA PHE A 111 10.42 -0.22 4.35
C PHE A 111 11.41 -0.48 3.21
N ARG A 112 11.82 0.58 2.52
CA ARG A 112 12.80 0.55 1.44
C ARG A 112 14.08 -0.18 1.80
N ARG A 113 14.61 0.09 2.98
CA ARG A 113 15.88 -0.51 3.43
C ARG A 113 15.73 -1.98 3.74
N ARG A 114 14.57 -2.40 4.21
CA ARG A 114 14.36 -3.76 4.68
C ARG A 114 13.89 -4.69 3.58
N TYR A 115 13.05 -4.19 2.69
CA TYR A 115 12.35 -5.04 1.72
C TYR A 115 12.58 -4.64 0.27
N VAL A 116 12.67 -3.37 -0.02
CA VAL A 116 12.75 -2.84 -1.38
C VAL A 116 13.74 -1.70 -1.44
N LYS A 117 14.40 -1.56 -2.58
CA LYS A 117 15.22 -0.39 -2.86
C LYS A 117 14.42 0.56 -3.72
N PHE A 118 14.01 1.66 -3.16
CA PHE A 118 13.27 2.67 -3.89
C PHE A 118 14.13 3.55 -4.77
N ILE A 119 15.35 3.67 -4.47
CA ILE A 119 16.22 4.62 -5.15
C ILE A 119 16.57 4.16 -6.52
#